data_3eae2c870c4ced0a25dc13cd666c5862
#
_entry.id   3eae2c870c4ced0a25dc13cd666c5862
#
_cell.length_a   1.000
_cell.length_b   1.000
_cell.length_c   1.000
_cell.angle_alpha   90.00
_cell.angle_beta   90.00
_cell.angle_gamma   90.00
#
_symmetry.space_group_name_H-M   'P 1'
#
loop_
_entity.id
_entity.type
_entity.pdbx_description
1 polymer ?
#
loop_
_entity_poly.entity_id
_entity_poly.type
_entity_poly.pdbx_seq_one_letter_code
_entity_poly.pdbx_strand_id
1 'polypeptide(L)'
;LWFFDKAKAKKDEILFIDARNIFTQIDRAHRKFSDEQIRDLGIITRLYEGKTEEFEALLADYRAKLEDAPEISDAEDIMPKSYWQSNIDWLTNRFPEGKYRDVVGLCKVAEVGEILDENGSIIGYKEDSIGDQDFSLNPGRYVGVVIEDDGLTQEEFKQRMMAYYDALTRLNIEAHGLENKISSNLKELF
;
A
#
# COMPACT_ATOMS: atom_id res chain seq x y z
N LEU A 1 -3.15 0.12 -14.38
CA LEU A 1 -2.40 -0.11 -15.62
C LEU A 1 -2.30 -1.60 -15.88
N TRP A 2 -2.43 -2.03 -17.11
CA TRP A 2 -2.27 -3.41 -17.54
C TRP A 2 -1.08 -3.51 -18.49
N PHE A 3 -0.23 -4.50 -18.25
CA PHE A 3 0.93 -4.78 -19.06
C PHE A 3 0.78 -6.19 -19.66
N PHE A 4 0.94 -6.29 -20.98
CA PHE A 4 0.84 -7.55 -21.71
C PHE A 4 2.16 -7.90 -22.36
N ASP A 5 2.68 -9.10 -22.06
CA ASP A 5 3.88 -9.63 -22.68
C ASP A 5 3.55 -10.94 -23.40
N LYS A 6 3.73 -10.96 -24.73
CA LYS A 6 3.51 -12.15 -25.57
C LYS A 6 4.61 -13.21 -25.40
N ALA A 7 5.79 -12.80 -24.90
CA ALA A 7 6.92 -13.68 -24.69
C ALA A 7 7.05 -14.18 -23.24
N LYS A 8 6.05 -13.92 -22.41
CA LYS A 8 6.06 -14.26 -21.00
C LYS A 8 6.30 -15.76 -20.77
N ALA A 9 7.32 -16.09 -19.97
CA ALA A 9 7.68 -17.47 -19.67
C ALA A 9 6.67 -18.16 -18.73
N LYS A 10 6.15 -17.42 -17.76
CA LYS A 10 5.18 -17.91 -16.75
C LYS A 10 3.76 -17.59 -17.22
N LYS A 11 3.20 -18.40 -18.12
CA LYS A 11 1.97 -18.07 -18.86
C LYS A 11 0.71 -17.99 -17.99
N ASP A 12 0.63 -18.85 -16.97
CA ASP A 12 -0.59 -19.02 -16.17
C ASP A 12 -0.56 -18.22 -14.87
N GLU A 13 0.43 -17.36 -14.67
CA GLU A 13 0.58 -16.49 -13.51
C GLU A 13 0.38 -15.02 -13.91
N ILE A 14 -0.19 -14.22 -13.02
CA ILE A 14 -0.29 -12.76 -13.15
C ILE A 14 0.32 -12.12 -11.91
N LEU A 15 1.24 -11.19 -12.11
CA LEU A 15 1.75 -10.35 -11.05
C LEU A 15 0.79 -9.17 -10.83
N PHE A 16 0.22 -9.09 -9.64
CA PHE A 16 -0.58 -7.97 -9.17
C PHE A 16 0.27 -7.06 -8.29
N ILE A 17 0.21 -5.75 -8.54
CA ILE A 17 0.85 -4.71 -7.72
C ILE A 17 -0.21 -3.70 -7.33
N ASP A 18 -0.36 -3.45 -6.03
CA ASP A 18 -1.24 -2.42 -5.49
C ASP A 18 -0.43 -1.22 -5.02
N ALA A 19 -0.41 -0.18 -5.85
CA ALA A 19 0.34 1.05 -5.57
C ALA A 19 -0.53 2.17 -4.98
N ARG A 20 -1.76 1.89 -4.51
CA ARG A 20 -2.69 2.92 -4.01
C ARG A 20 -2.13 3.73 -2.84
N ASN A 21 -1.26 3.12 -2.03
CA ASN A 21 -0.65 3.74 -0.87
C ASN A 21 0.79 4.24 -1.12
N ILE A 22 1.26 4.18 -2.38
CA ILE A 22 2.59 4.65 -2.79
C ILE A 22 2.37 5.92 -3.60
N PHE A 23 2.64 7.07 -3.04
CA PHE A 23 2.53 8.35 -3.73
C PHE A 23 3.23 9.46 -2.97
N THR A 24 3.56 10.54 -3.68
CA THR A 24 3.96 11.81 -3.09
C THR A 24 2.78 12.77 -3.17
N GLN A 25 2.35 13.29 -2.03
CA GLN A 25 1.30 14.30 -1.95
C GLN A 25 1.86 15.65 -2.36
N ILE A 26 1.29 16.26 -3.42
CA ILE A 26 1.69 17.60 -3.88
C ILE A 26 0.85 18.66 -3.21
N ASP A 27 -0.46 18.45 -3.24
CA ASP A 27 -1.43 19.31 -2.57
C ASP A 27 -2.63 18.46 -2.11
N ARG A 28 -3.68 19.11 -1.61
CA ARG A 28 -4.85 18.43 -1.06
C ARG A 28 -5.55 17.50 -2.06
N ALA A 29 -5.46 17.79 -3.36
CA ALA A 29 -6.18 17.09 -4.42
C ALA A 29 -5.26 16.26 -5.33
N HIS A 30 -3.97 16.57 -5.38
CA HIS A 30 -3.05 16.00 -6.34
C HIS A 30 -2.00 15.11 -5.69
N ARG A 31 -1.84 13.94 -6.28
CA ARG A 31 -0.84 12.93 -5.93
C ARG A 31 -0.06 12.54 -7.18
N LYS A 32 1.23 12.32 -7.02
CA LYS A 32 2.09 11.78 -8.10
C LYS A 32 3.01 10.71 -7.55
N PHE A 33 3.56 9.89 -8.42
CA PHE A 33 4.74 9.10 -8.09
C PHE A 33 6.00 9.97 -8.22
N SER A 34 6.93 9.82 -7.27
CA SER A 34 8.30 10.29 -7.48
C SER A 34 9.03 9.34 -8.45
N ASP A 35 10.19 9.79 -8.96
CA ASP A 35 11.00 8.95 -9.83
C ASP A 35 11.50 7.68 -9.09
N GLU A 36 11.82 7.81 -7.81
CA GLU A 36 12.21 6.69 -6.95
C GLU A 36 11.04 5.71 -6.78
N GLN A 37 9.84 6.19 -6.50
CA GLN A 37 8.65 5.33 -6.38
C GLN A 37 8.35 4.57 -7.67
N ILE A 38 8.56 5.19 -8.83
CA ILE A 38 8.43 4.50 -10.12
C ILE A 38 9.50 3.42 -10.27
N ARG A 39 10.75 3.70 -9.89
CA ARG A 39 11.86 2.73 -9.92
C ARG A 39 11.61 1.58 -8.95
N ASP A 40 11.14 1.87 -7.74
CA ASP A 40 10.82 0.89 -6.70
C ASP A 40 9.65 -0.03 -7.11
N LEU A 41 8.63 0.49 -7.76
CA LEU A 41 7.55 -0.32 -8.34
C LEU A 41 8.05 -1.15 -9.53
N GLY A 42 8.91 -0.56 -10.37
CA GLY A 42 9.53 -1.23 -11.50
C GLY A 42 10.41 -2.41 -11.09
N ILE A 43 11.15 -2.28 -9.97
CA ILE A 43 12.03 -3.35 -9.52
C ILE A 43 11.27 -4.60 -9.05
N ILE A 44 10.02 -4.48 -8.60
CA ILE A 44 9.17 -5.63 -8.25
C ILE A 44 8.98 -6.54 -9.47
N THR A 45 8.75 -5.95 -10.65
CA THR A 45 8.59 -6.72 -11.89
C THR A 45 9.91 -7.40 -12.29
N ARG A 46 11.04 -6.72 -12.07
CA ARG A 46 12.38 -7.29 -12.34
C ARG A 46 12.71 -8.47 -11.44
N LEU A 47 12.39 -8.34 -10.17
CA LEU A 47 12.53 -9.44 -9.22
C LEU A 47 11.63 -10.64 -9.56
N TYR A 48 10.38 -10.38 -9.98
CA TYR A 48 9.50 -11.45 -10.47
C TYR A 48 10.05 -12.17 -11.71
N GLU A 49 10.75 -11.46 -12.57
CA GLU A 49 11.49 -12.01 -13.73
C GLU A 49 12.81 -12.69 -13.34
N GLY A 50 13.23 -12.61 -12.08
CA GLY A 50 14.50 -13.19 -11.60
C GLY A 50 15.74 -12.33 -11.85
N LYS A 51 15.56 -11.03 -12.16
CA LYS A 51 16.65 -10.07 -12.45
C LYS A 51 17.19 -9.42 -11.18
N THR A 52 17.82 -10.21 -10.33
CA THR A 52 18.40 -9.75 -9.05
C THR A 52 19.47 -8.68 -9.24
N GLU A 53 20.23 -8.73 -10.33
CA GLU A 53 21.28 -7.76 -10.64
C GLU A 53 20.75 -6.33 -10.75
N GLU A 54 19.54 -6.14 -11.29
CA GLU A 54 18.91 -4.82 -11.39
C GLU A 54 18.50 -4.28 -10.02
N PHE A 55 18.09 -5.16 -9.09
CA PHE A 55 17.81 -4.80 -7.71
C PHE A 55 19.06 -4.35 -6.96
N GLU A 56 20.15 -5.09 -7.08
CA GLU A 56 21.45 -4.72 -6.48
C GLU A 56 21.98 -3.40 -7.05
N ALA A 57 21.82 -3.18 -8.35
CA ALA A 57 22.20 -1.91 -8.99
C ALA A 57 21.38 -0.74 -8.45
N LEU A 58 20.07 -0.92 -8.24
CA LEU A 58 19.20 0.13 -7.63
C LEU A 58 19.61 0.43 -6.20
N LEU A 59 19.88 -0.59 -5.39
CA LEU A 59 20.36 -0.41 -4.01
C LEU A 59 21.72 0.28 -3.97
N ALA A 60 22.62 -0.04 -4.87
CA ALA A 60 23.93 0.62 -4.97
C ALA A 60 23.78 2.11 -5.30
N ASP A 61 22.88 2.47 -6.24
CA ASP A 61 22.56 3.86 -6.55
C ASP A 61 22.02 4.63 -5.34
N TYR A 62 21.08 4.01 -4.58
CA TYR A 62 20.52 4.65 -3.38
C TYR A 62 21.54 4.79 -2.25
N ARG A 63 22.44 3.81 -2.07
CA ARG A 63 23.53 3.90 -1.09
C ARG A 63 24.52 5.02 -1.44
N ALA A 64 24.89 5.15 -2.72
CA ALA A 64 25.75 6.26 -3.16
C ALA A 64 25.09 7.63 -2.90
N LYS A 65 23.81 7.75 -3.22
CA LYS A 65 23.05 8.98 -2.91
C LYS A 65 22.95 9.25 -1.40
N LEU A 66 22.79 8.21 -0.59
CA LEU A 66 22.79 8.32 0.87
C LEU A 66 24.12 8.85 1.42
N GLU A 67 25.26 8.41 0.87
CA GLU A 67 26.59 8.87 1.28
C GLU A 67 26.79 10.36 0.98
N ASP A 68 26.33 10.82 -0.18
CA ASP A 68 26.47 12.20 -0.65
C ASP A 68 25.41 13.15 -0.10
N ALA A 69 24.31 12.65 0.48
CA ALA A 69 23.19 13.44 0.95
C ALA A 69 23.51 14.20 2.25
N PRO A 70 22.92 15.40 2.45
CA PRO A 70 23.02 16.12 3.72
C PRO A 70 22.16 15.45 4.80
N GLU A 71 22.52 15.67 6.07
CA GLU A 71 21.73 15.17 7.23
C GLU A 71 20.32 15.76 7.23
N ILE A 72 20.21 17.07 6.94
CA ILE A 72 18.96 17.82 6.85
C ILE A 72 19.02 18.68 5.58
N SER A 73 17.90 18.82 4.90
CA SER A 73 17.77 19.70 3.74
C SER A 73 16.46 20.48 3.82
N ASP A 74 16.56 21.81 3.62
CA ASP A 74 15.41 22.70 3.44
C ASP A 74 15.14 22.98 1.95
N ALA A 75 15.98 22.48 1.05
CA ALA A 75 15.84 22.65 -0.38
C ALA A 75 14.95 21.55 -0.98
N GLU A 76 13.98 21.92 -1.79
CA GLU A 76 13.00 20.99 -2.40
C GLU A 76 13.65 19.91 -3.29
N ASP A 77 14.78 20.24 -3.92
CA ASP A 77 15.48 19.38 -4.88
C ASP A 77 16.58 18.51 -4.23
N ILE A 78 16.87 18.71 -2.95
CA ILE A 78 17.95 17.98 -2.26
C ILE A 78 17.35 17.10 -1.18
N MET A 79 17.33 15.79 -1.42
CA MET A 79 16.79 14.83 -0.45
C MET A 79 17.80 14.55 0.67
N PRO A 80 17.36 14.59 1.96
CA PRO A 80 18.23 14.30 3.10
C PRO A 80 18.56 12.81 3.21
N LYS A 81 19.54 12.46 4.02
CA LYS A 81 19.92 11.06 4.29
C LYS A 81 18.75 10.18 4.72
N SER A 82 17.86 10.70 5.56
CA SER A 82 16.68 9.97 6.03
C SER A 82 15.76 9.50 4.90
N TYR A 83 15.65 10.29 3.84
CA TYR A 83 14.88 9.90 2.65
C TYR A 83 15.49 8.70 1.93
N TRP A 84 16.81 8.72 1.66
CA TRP A 84 17.49 7.63 0.99
C TRP A 84 17.54 6.36 1.84
N GLN A 85 17.76 6.50 3.15
CA GLN A 85 17.69 5.37 4.07
C GLN A 85 16.31 4.74 4.07
N SER A 86 15.24 5.55 4.08
CA SER A 86 13.86 5.04 4.02
C SER A 86 13.57 4.25 2.74
N ASN A 87 14.09 4.68 1.58
CA ASN A 87 13.91 3.95 0.32
C ASN A 87 14.69 2.62 0.33
N ILE A 88 15.93 2.62 0.87
CA ILE A 88 16.71 1.39 1.04
C ILE A 88 15.97 0.42 1.97
N ASP A 89 15.50 0.88 3.11
CA ASP A 89 14.77 0.07 4.08
C ASP A 89 13.45 -0.46 3.49
N TRP A 90 12.76 0.36 2.70
CA TRP A 90 11.54 -0.04 2.03
C TRP A 90 11.75 -1.24 1.10
N LEU A 91 12.84 -1.22 0.33
CA LEU A 91 13.23 -2.30 -0.59
C LEU A 91 13.73 -3.53 0.16
N THR A 92 14.67 -3.36 1.09
CA THR A 92 15.35 -4.48 1.76
C THR A 92 14.45 -5.21 2.75
N ASN A 93 13.52 -4.51 3.42
CA ASN A 93 12.54 -5.15 4.30
C ASN A 93 11.52 -5.99 3.53
N ARG A 94 11.19 -5.60 2.30
CA ARG A 94 10.24 -6.32 1.45
C ARG A 94 10.90 -7.45 0.67
N PHE A 95 12.13 -7.25 0.20
CA PHE A 95 12.87 -8.18 -0.64
C PHE A 95 14.30 -8.41 -0.10
N PRO A 96 14.45 -9.00 1.11
CA PRO A 96 15.72 -9.02 1.86
C PRO A 96 16.85 -9.75 1.10
N GLU A 97 16.51 -10.70 0.24
CA GLU A 97 17.51 -11.47 -0.52
C GLU A 97 17.64 -11.02 -1.99
N GLY A 98 17.06 -9.87 -2.34
CA GLY A 98 16.97 -9.47 -3.76
C GLY A 98 16.20 -10.47 -4.62
N LYS A 99 15.24 -11.17 -4.02
CA LYS A 99 14.38 -12.14 -4.69
C LYS A 99 12.92 -11.73 -4.52
N TYR A 100 12.14 -12.02 -5.57
CA TYR A 100 10.70 -11.82 -5.48
C TYR A 100 10.09 -12.69 -4.38
N ARG A 101 9.20 -12.09 -3.63
CA ARG A 101 8.22 -12.76 -2.77
C ARG A 101 6.93 -11.96 -2.74
N ASP A 102 5.83 -12.63 -2.43
CA ASP A 102 4.57 -11.95 -2.18
C ASP A 102 4.69 -11.06 -0.95
N VAL A 103 4.18 -9.83 -1.04
CA VAL A 103 4.18 -8.84 0.04
C VAL A 103 2.75 -8.38 0.24
N VAL A 104 2.17 -8.71 1.39
CA VAL A 104 0.78 -8.36 1.74
C VAL A 104 0.57 -6.85 1.59
N GLY A 105 -0.52 -6.47 0.92
CA GLY A 105 -0.88 -5.08 0.67
C GLY A 105 -0.06 -4.37 -0.41
N LEU A 106 0.90 -5.06 -1.05
CA LEU A 106 1.76 -4.50 -2.10
C LEU A 106 1.76 -5.32 -3.38
N CYS A 107 2.20 -6.57 -3.33
CA CYS A 107 2.31 -7.39 -4.53
C CYS A 107 2.06 -8.87 -4.25
N LYS A 108 1.43 -9.55 -5.20
CA LYS A 108 1.20 -10.99 -5.18
C LYS A 108 1.17 -11.55 -6.59
N VAL A 109 1.72 -12.75 -6.76
CA VAL A 109 1.52 -13.56 -7.96
C VAL A 109 0.30 -14.46 -7.74
N ALA A 110 -0.63 -14.42 -8.66
CA ALA A 110 -1.77 -15.33 -8.67
C ALA A 110 -1.83 -16.13 -9.97
N GLU A 111 -2.21 -17.41 -9.85
CA GLU A 111 -2.39 -18.31 -10.99
C GLU A 111 -3.81 -18.21 -11.52
N VAL A 112 -4.02 -18.58 -12.80
CA VAL A 112 -5.36 -18.77 -13.36
C VAL A 112 -6.09 -19.89 -12.62
N GLY A 113 -5.36 -20.96 -12.28
CA GLY A 113 -5.81 -22.00 -11.36
C GLY A 113 -6.83 -22.95 -11.93
N GLU A 114 -6.80 -23.24 -13.24
CA GLU A 114 -7.70 -24.19 -13.87
C GLU A 114 -7.55 -25.61 -13.30
N ILE A 115 -8.67 -26.27 -13.02
CA ILE A 115 -8.74 -27.69 -12.67
C ILE A 115 -9.32 -28.42 -13.89
N LEU A 116 -8.54 -29.34 -14.46
CA LEU A 116 -8.92 -30.09 -15.65
C LEU A 116 -9.36 -31.49 -15.31
N ASP A 117 -10.31 -32.04 -16.08
CA ASP A 117 -10.69 -33.45 -16.08
C ASP A 117 -9.67 -34.31 -16.89
N GLU A 118 -9.94 -35.63 -16.95
CA GLU A 118 -9.11 -36.58 -17.70
C GLU A 118 -9.08 -36.30 -19.22
N ASN A 119 -10.02 -35.50 -19.73
CA ASN A 119 -10.12 -35.12 -21.13
C ASN A 119 -9.54 -33.73 -21.42
N GLY A 120 -9.01 -33.04 -20.40
CA GLY A 120 -8.50 -31.69 -20.50
C GLY A 120 -9.57 -30.59 -20.51
N SER A 121 -10.80 -30.88 -20.09
CA SER A 121 -11.85 -29.88 -19.94
C SER A 121 -11.80 -29.24 -18.57
N ILE A 122 -12.02 -27.92 -18.50
CA ILE A 122 -12.04 -27.18 -17.24
C ILE A 122 -13.28 -27.57 -16.45
N ILE A 123 -13.08 -28.10 -15.22
CA ILE A 123 -14.16 -28.53 -14.32
C ILE A 123 -14.27 -27.62 -13.09
N GLY A 124 -13.35 -26.68 -12.90
CA GLY A 124 -13.34 -25.72 -11.81
C GLY A 124 -12.05 -24.94 -11.74
N TYR A 125 -11.89 -24.19 -10.65
CA TYR A 125 -10.70 -23.38 -10.36
C TYR A 125 -10.21 -23.65 -8.95
N LYS A 126 -8.90 -23.50 -8.72
CA LYS A 126 -8.30 -23.59 -7.39
C LYS A 126 -8.77 -22.42 -6.54
N GLU A 127 -8.96 -22.67 -5.24
CA GLU A 127 -9.28 -21.62 -4.27
C GLU A 127 -8.25 -20.48 -4.32
N ASP A 128 -8.72 -19.24 -4.15
CA ASP A 128 -7.92 -18.01 -4.22
C ASP A 128 -7.20 -17.74 -5.56
N SER A 129 -7.53 -18.51 -6.61
CA SER A 129 -7.00 -18.29 -7.95
C SER A 129 -7.74 -17.18 -8.70
N ILE A 130 -7.23 -16.79 -9.87
CA ILE A 130 -7.86 -15.78 -10.72
C ILE A 130 -9.22 -16.28 -11.23
N GLY A 131 -9.32 -17.57 -11.58
CA GLY A 131 -10.58 -18.19 -12.00
C GLY A 131 -11.62 -18.20 -10.89
N ASP A 132 -11.23 -18.51 -9.67
CA ASP A 132 -12.08 -18.47 -8.48
C ASP A 132 -12.60 -17.07 -8.15
N GLN A 133 -11.82 -16.03 -8.48
CA GLN A 133 -12.19 -14.62 -8.31
C GLN A 133 -12.90 -14.02 -9.54
N ASP A 134 -13.62 -14.84 -10.32
CA ASP A 134 -14.36 -14.45 -11.52
C ASP A 134 -13.49 -13.70 -12.55
N PHE A 135 -12.22 -14.06 -12.68
CA PHE A 135 -11.23 -13.40 -13.55
C PHE A 135 -11.08 -11.90 -13.27
N SER A 136 -11.34 -11.47 -12.05
CA SER A 136 -11.12 -10.09 -11.65
C SER A 136 -9.64 -9.72 -11.76
N LEU A 137 -9.33 -8.58 -12.37
CA LEU A 137 -7.98 -8.02 -12.44
C LEU A 137 -7.77 -6.87 -11.44
N ASN A 138 -8.57 -6.82 -10.38
CA ASN A 138 -8.39 -5.84 -9.30
C ASN A 138 -7.31 -6.32 -8.32
N PRO A 139 -6.14 -5.67 -8.22
CA PRO A 139 -5.06 -6.08 -7.33
C PRO A 139 -5.48 -6.26 -5.87
N GLY A 140 -6.38 -5.42 -5.38
CA GLY A 140 -6.85 -5.48 -4.00
C GLY A 140 -7.52 -6.80 -3.58
N ARG A 141 -7.96 -7.62 -4.54
CA ARG A 141 -8.50 -8.96 -4.26
C ARG A 141 -7.41 -9.99 -3.95
N TYR A 142 -6.19 -9.75 -4.43
CA TYR A 142 -5.08 -10.71 -4.37
C TYR A 142 -4.03 -10.34 -3.33
N VAL A 143 -3.64 -9.06 -3.27
CA VAL A 143 -2.52 -8.63 -2.41
C VAL A 143 -2.84 -8.62 -0.91
N GLY A 144 -4.13 -8.74 -0.56
CA GLY A 144 -4.59 -8.66 0.83
C GLY A 144 -4.58 -7.23 1.39
N VAL A 145 -4.91 -7.12 2.66
CA VAL A 145 -4.92 -5.85 3.39
C VAL A 145 -3.93 -5.95 4.54
N VAL A 146 -3.05 -4.98 4.66
CA VAL A 146 -2.22 -4.82 5.86
C VAL A 146 -3.13 -4.25 6.95
N ILE A 147 -3.40 -5.05 7.96
CA ILE A 147 -4.02 -4.56 9.20
C ILE A 147 -2.85 -4.11 10.07
N GLU A 148 -2.69 -2.80 10.21
CA GLU A 148 -1.73 -2.26 11.17
C GLU A 148 -2.24 -2.61 12.56
N ASP A 149 -1.46 -3.40 13.28
CA ASP A 149 -1.68 -3.62 14.70
C ASP A 149 -1.32 -2.31 15.41
N ASP A 150 -2.32 -1.67 16.02
CA ASP A 150 -2.13 -0.43 16.78
C ASP A 150 -1.37 -0.65 18.09
N GLY A 151 -0.95 -1.89 18.35
CA GLY A 151 -0.18 -2.30 19.53
C GLY A 151 -0.97 -2.22 20.84
N LEU A 152 -2.29 -2.01 20.75
CA LEU A 152 -3.15 -1.93 21.92
C LEU A 152 -3.58 -3.33 22.38
N THR A 153 -3.49 -3.58 23.66
CA THR A 153 -4.16 -4.75 24.24
C THR A 153 -5.69 -4.57 24.17
N GLN A 154 -6.42 -5.68 24.28
CA GLN A 154 -7.88 -5.64 24.27
C GLN A 154 -8.45 -4.71 25.36
N GLU A 155 -7.79 -4.66 26.52
CA GLU A 155 -8.14 -3.79 27.64
C GLU A 155 -7.88 -2.32 27.33
N GLU A 156 -6.74 -1.99 26.76
CA GLU A 156 -6.41 -0.63 26.34
C GLU A 156 -7.33 -0.13 25.23
N PHE A 157 -7.66 -0.99 24.27
CA PHE A 157 -8.64 -0.66 23.23
C PHE A 157 -10.01 -0.34 23.85
N LYS A 158 -10.52 -1.17 24.78
CA LYS A 158 -11.78 -0.91 25.48
C LYS A 158 -11.75 0.40 26.26
N GLN A 159 -10.67 0.67 26.99
CA GLN A 159 -10.52 1.92 27.72
C GLN A 159 -10.53 3.12 26.80
N ARG A 160 -9.84 3.04 25.67
CA ARG A 160 -9.82 4.11 24.67
C ARG A 160 -11.18 4.35 24.02
N MET A 161 -11.91 3.28 23.71
CA MET A 161 -13.28 3.35 23.19
C MET A 161 -14.24 3.96 24.21
N MET A 162 -14.13 3.61 25.50
CA MET A 162 -14.92 4.24 26.56
C MET A 162 -14.62 5.73 26.69
N ALA A 163 -13.35 6.13 26.68
CA ALA A 163 -12.96 7.53 26.73
C ALA A 163 -13.52 8.34 25.53
N TYR A 164 -13.53 7.75 24.32
CA TYR A 164 -14.14 8.38 23.15
C TYR A 164 -15.67 8.51 23.29
N TYR A 165 -16.34 7.49 23.83
CA TYR A 165 -17.77 7.52 24.07
C TYR A 165 -18.15 8.62 25.08
N ASP A 166 -17.40 8.75 26.18
CA ASP A 166 -17.61 9.78 27.19
C ASP A 166 -17.37 11.18 26.61
N ALA A 167 -16.30 11.34 25.82
CA ALA A 167 -16.02 12.60 25.13
C ALA A 167 -17.12 12.97 24.14
N LEU A 168 -17.61 12.02 23.35
CA LEU A 168 -18.73 12.23 22.42
C LEU A 168 -20.01 12.64 23.14
N THR A 169 -20.32 11.95 24.24
CA THR A 169 -21.51 12.26 25.07
C THR A 169 -21.42 13.68 25.61
N ARG A 170 -20.28 14.09 26.14
CA ARG A 170 -20.05 15.46 26.64
C ARG A 170 -20.21 16.50 25.54
N LEU A 171 -19.62 16.26 24.37
CA LEU A 171 -19.70 17.16 23.22
C LEU A 171 -21.14 17.31 22.71
N ASN A 172 -21.91 16.23 22.71
CA ASN A 172 -23.33 16.27 22.33
C ASN A 172 -24.15 17.13 23.32
N ILE A 173 -23.90 17.00 24.63
CA ILE A 173 -24.57 17.84 25.65
C ILE A 173 -24.22 19.31 25.44
N GLU A 174 -22.96 19.63 25.18
CA GLU A 174 -22.51 20.99 24.90
C GLU A 174 -23.14 21.56 23.62
N ALA A 175 -23.19 20.76 22.55
CA ALA A 175 -23.83 21.13 21.29
C ALA A 175 -25.29 21.45 21.47
N HIS A 176 -26.06 20.61 22.18
CA HIS A 176 -27.47 20.91 22.49
C HIS A 176 -27.64 22.17 23.36
N GLY A 177 -26.72 22.41 24.30
CA GLY A 177 -26.70 23.65 25.07
C GLY A 177 -26.49 24.90 24.21
N LEU A 178 -25.60 24.83 23.24
CA LEU A 178 -25.35 25.90 22.26
C LEU A 178 -26.56 26.12 21.32
N GLU A 179 -27.13 25.02 20.81
CA GLU A 179 -28.35 25.08 19.99
C GLU A 179 -29.49 25.83 20.70
N ASN A 180 -29.72 25.50 21.98
CA ASN A 180 -30.74 26.17 22.80
C ASN A 180 -30.45 27.66 22.99
N LYS A 181 -29.19 28.04 23.24
CA LYS A 181 -28.77 29.44 23.33
C LYS A 181 -29.01 30.22 22.03
N ILE A 182 -28.62 29.61 20.90
CA ILE A 182 -28.84 30.21 19.57
C ILE A 182 -30.33 30.39 19.32
N SER A 183 -31.15 29.38 19.62
CA SER A 183 -32.59 29.42 19.44
C SER A 183 -33.23 30.49 20.33
N SER A 184 -32.75 30.66 21.58
CA SER A 184 -33.24 31.72 22.49
C SER A 184 -32.89 33.12 21.97
N ASN A 185 -31.63 33.32 21.57
CA ASN A 185 -31.16 34.60 21.04
C ASN A 185 -31.90 35.01 19.76
N LEU A 186 -32.20 34.02 18.88
CA LEU A 186 -32.97 34.28 17.66
C LEU A 186 -34.40 34.73 17.98
N LYS A 187 -35.06 34.16 19.03
CA LYS A 187 -36.38 34.55 19.45
C LYS A 187 -36.43 35.96 20.08
N GLU A 188 -35.34 36.45 20.62
CA GLU A 188 -35.22 37.81 21.16
C GLU A 188 -35.00 38.86 20.07
N LEU A 189 -34.58 38.45 18.87
CA LEU A 189 -34.33 39.35 17.74
C LEU A 189 -35.55 39.57 16.83
N PHE A 190 -36.57 38.74 16.97
CA PHE A 190 -37.85 38.79 16.22
C PHE A 190 -39.07 38.79 17.15
#